data_9f39202e385a1941c04be47b51fbd5a1
#
_entry.id   9f39202e385a1941c04be47b51fbd5a1
#
_cell.length_a   1.000
_cell.length_b   1.000
_cell.length_c   1.000
_cell.angle_alpha   90.00
_cell.angle_beta   90.00
_cell.angle_gamma   90.00
#
_symmetry.space_group_name_H-M   'P 1'
#
loop_
_entity.id
_entity.type
_entity.pdbx_description
1 polymer ?
#
loop_
_entity_poly.entity_id
_entity_poly.type
_entity_poly.pdbx_seq_one_letter_code
_entity_poly.pdbx_strand_id
1 'polypeptide(L)'
;HKHTVVAYHAAGDSSRFVDQGDPWNPKRLYYAVFPKSTFARMRSMLVENGMDTSDLDRFEEGDFGWPDDEIHGVLDVSEVVDTKWEALNKHKTQFGPDNLFNRIPVESAKTLIAQEYLGQAAPRPPVDVAYSDVFEGLDS
;
A
#
# COMPACT_ATOMS: atom_id res chain seq x y z
N HIS A 1 -6.15 -0.51 -12.12
CA HIS A 1 -5.50 -1.77 -11.74
C HIS A 1 -5.88 -2.94 -12.67
N LYS A 2 -7.12 -3.00 -13.21
CA LYS A 2 -7.49 -4.05 -14.19
C LYS A 2 -6.54 -4.12 -15.38
N HIS A 3 -6.18 -2.98 -15.97
CA HIS A 3 -5.24 -2.91 -17.09
C HIS A 3 -3.83 -3.38 -16.71
N THR A 4 -3.39 -3.10 -15.49
CA THR A 4 -2.07 -3.54 -14.99
C THR A 4 -1.99 -5.06 -14.91
N VAL A 5 -3.03 -5.73 -14.39
CA VAL A 5 -3.09 -7.19 -14.33
C VAL A 5 -3.09 -7.81 -15.73
N VAL A 6 -3.88 -7.24 -16.65
CA VAL A 6 -3.89 -7.69 -18.05
C VAL A 6 -2.53 -7.51 -18.71
N ALA A 7 -1.87 -6.36 -18.50
CA ALA A 7 -0.54 -6.08 -19.03
C ALA A 7 0.53 -7.02 -18.44
N TYR A 8 0.46 -7.33 -17.14
CA TYR A 8 1.34 -8.29 -16.48
C TYR A 8 1.34 -9.64 -17.18
N HIS A 9 0.14 -10.21 -17.43
CA HIS A 9 0.03 -11.49 -18.11
C HIS A 9 0.36 -11.42 -19.60
N ALA A 10 0.05 -10.29 -20.25
CA ALA A 10 0.31 -10.10 -21.67
C ALA A 10 1.80 -9.91 -22.02
N ALA A 11 2.59 -9.39 -21.07
CA ALA A 11 4.01 -9.14 -21.30
C ALA A 11 4.82 -10.41 -21.54
N GLY A 12 4.43 -11.52 -20.93
CA GLY A 12 5.08 -12.83 -21.10
C GLY A 12 4.50 -13.70 -22.23
N ASP A 13 3.45 -13.24 -22.89
CA ASP A 13 2.77 -14.00 -23.95
C ASP A 13 3.46 -13.76 -25.31
N SER A 14 4.20 -14.76 -25.79
CA SER A 14 4.93 -14.70 -27.04
C SER A 14 4.04 -14.57 -28.32
N SER A 15 2.74 -14.81 -28.20
CA SER A 15 1.78 -14.61 -29.30
C SER A 15 1.28 -13.16 -29.39
N ARG A 16 1.59 -12.33 -28.42
CA ARG A 16 1.18 -10.92 -28.36
C ARG A 16 2.37 -10.00 -28.57
N PHE A 17 2.10 -8.88 -29.21
CA PHE A 17 3.11 -7.84 -29.44
C PHE A 17 4.38 -8.35 -30.17
N VAL A 18 4.21 -9.30 -31.11
CA VAL A 18 5.29 -10.03 -31.81
C VAL A 18 6.35 -9.13 -32.45
N ASP A 19 6.00 -7.90 -32.84
CA ASP A 19 6.89 -6.93 -33.47
C ASP A 19 7.49 -5.91 -32.48
N GLN A 20 7.29 -6.10 -31.16
CA GLN A 20 7.68 -5.12 -30.13
C GLN A 20 8.86 -5.56 -29.25
N GLY A 21 9.49 -6.67 -29.58
CA GLY A 21 10.61 -7.25 -28.86
C GLY A 21 10.29 -8.60 -28.23
N ASP A 22 11.26 -9.15 -27.49
CA ASP A 22 11.10 -10.43 -26.81
C ASP A 22 10.10 -10.35 -25.65
N PRO A 23 9.34 -11.43 -25.38
CA PRO A 23 8.45 -11.50 -24.24
C PRO A 23 9.19 -11.29 -22.93
N TRP A 24 8.61 -10.49 -22.04
CA TRP A 24 9.15 -10.24 -20.70
C TRP A 24 8.23 -10.83 -19.65
N ASN A 25 8.77 -11.71 -18.80
CA ASN A 25 8.04 -12.31 -17.70
C ASN A 25 8.33 -11.59 -16.38
N PRO A 26 7.50 -10.63 -15.98
CA PRO A 26 7.63 -10.01 -14.66
C PRO A 26 7.47 -11.07 -13.57
N LYS A 27 8.36 -11.07 -12.60
CA LYS A 27 8.40 -12.10 -11.56
C LYS A 27 7.26 -12.01 -10.56
N ARG A 28 6.89 -10.78 -10.19
CA ARG A 28 5.80 -10.52 -9.24
C ARG A 28 5.02 -9.26 -9.60
N LEU A 29 3.76 -9.26 -9.22
CA LEU A 29 2.88 -8.09 -9.24
C LEU A 29 2.36 -7.85 -7.82
N TYR A 30 2.54 -6.64 -7.31
CA TYR A 30 2.03 -6.23 -6.03
C TYR A 30 0.99 -5.13 -6.17
N TYR A 31 0.04 -5.11 -5.24
CA TYR A 31 -0.79 -3.95 -4.94
C TYR A 31 -0.19 -3.21 -3.75
N ALA A 32 -0.01 -1.91 -3.85
CA ALA A 32 0.17 -1.06 -2.67
C ALA A 32 -1.19 -0.98 -1.96
N VAL A 33 -1.23 -1.35 -0.71
CA VAL A 33 -2.46 -1.51 0.06
C VAL A 33 -2.38 -0.79 1.39
N PHE A 34 -3.53 -0.59 2.03
CA PHE A 34 -3.63 0.00 3.37
C PHE A 34 -4.32 -1.00 4.29
N PRO A 35 -3.61 -1.57 5.29
CA PRO A 35 -4.16 -2.58 6.18
C PRO A 35 -5.32 -2.08 7.04
N LYS A 36 -6.28 -2.94 7.34
CA LYS A 36 -7.38 -2.64 8.27
C LYS A 36 -6.85 -2.25 9.65
N SER A 37 -5.82 -2.95 10.15
CA SER A 37 -5.19 -2.65 11.44
C SER A 37 -4.54 -1.26 11.49
N THR A 38 -3.96 -0.78 10.39
CA THR A 38 -3.37 0.57 10.32
C THR A 38 -4.45 1.64 10.43
N PHE A 39 -5.62 1.40 9.83
CA PHE A 39 -6.76 2.30 9.97
C PHE A 39 -7.29 2.36 11.41
N ALA A 40 -7.41 1.20 12.06
CA ALA A 40 -7.81 1.13 13.48
C ALA A 40 -6.82 1.87 14.39
N ARG A 41 -5.51 1.73 14.15
CA ARG A 41 -4.47 2.48 14.89
C ARG A 41 -4.60 3.99 14.69
N MET A 42 -4.83 4.44 13.46
CA MET A 42 -5.03 5.87 13.17
C MET A 42 -6.26 6.41 13.92
N ARG A 43 -7.38 5.67 13.93
CA ARG A 43 -8.57 6.03 14.70
C ARG A 43 -8.27 6.14 16.19
N SER A 44 -7.56 5.18 16.76
CA SER A 44 -7.13 5.23 18.18
C SER A 44 -6.31 6.48 18.48
N MET A 45 -5.36 6.83 17.62
CA MET A 45 -4.55 8.05 17.77
C MET A 45 -5.40 9.33 17.73
N LEU A 46 -6.42 9.39 16.88
CA LEU A 46 -7.35 10.52 16.83
C LEU A 46 -8.11 10.66 18.16
N VAL A 47 -8.65 9.55 18.66
CA VAL A 47 -9.36 9.53 19.96
C VAL A 47 -8.45 9.96 21.12
N GLU A 48 -7.23 9.45 21.18
CA GLU A 48 -6.23 9.81 22.18
C GLU A 48 -5.87 11.30 22.15
N ASN A 49 -5.94 11.93 20.99
CA ASN A 49 -5.73 13.37 20.83
C ASN A 49 -7.03 14.20 20.96
N GLY A 50 -8.12 13.59 21.44
CA GLY A 50 -9.38 14.28 21.68
C GLY A 50 -10.12 14.74 20.41
N MET A 51 -9.82 14.12 19.27
CA MET A 51 -10.45 14.46 18.00
C MET A 51 -11.76 13.69 17.83
N ASP A 52 -12.75 14.34 17.20
CA ASP A 52 -13.98 13.67 16.78
C ASP A 52 -13.68 12.66 15.65
N THR A 53 -14.15 11.43 15.82
CA THR A 53 -13.99 10.33 14.86
C THR A 53 -15.30 9.82 14.29
N SER A 54 -16.41 10.52 14.54
CA SER A 54 -17.76 10.11 14.09
C SER A 54 -17.86 9.98 12.57
N ASP A 55 -17.07 10.76 11.82
CA ASP A 55 -16.96 10.66 10.37
C ASP A 55 -16.25 9.38 9.89
N LEU A 56 -15.56 8.68 10.80
CA LEU A 56 -14.86 7.43 10.52
C LEU A 56 -15.73 6.19 10.75
N ASP A 57 -16.83 6.30 11.48
CA ASP A 57 -17.71 5.18 11.79
C ASP A 57 -18.24 4.50 10.51
N ARG A 58 -18.48 5.28 9.46
CA ARG A 58 -18.84 4.77 8.12
C ARG A 58 -17.79 3.83 7.50
N PHE A 59 -16.53 3.92 7.93
CA PHE A 59 -15.46 3.04 7.45
C PHE A 59 -15.38 1.75 8.25
N GLU A 60 -15.89 1.72 9.49
CA GLU A 60 -16.03 0.50 10.29
C GLU A 60 -17.20 -0.35 9.82
N GLU A 61 -18.29 0.28 9.35
CA GLU A 61 -19.43 -0.40 8.72
C GLU A 61 -19.11 -0.94 7.33
N GLY A 62 -18.08 -0.40 6.68
CA GLY A 62 -17.59 -0.78 5.36
C GLY A 62 -16.37 -1.68 5.42
N ASP A 63 -16.15 -2.41 4.32
CA ASP A 63 -14.96 -3.25 4.12
C ASP A 63 -13.75 -2.39 3.67
N PHE A 64 -13.45 -1.33 4.46
CA PHE A 64 -12.38 -0.40 4.14
C PHE A 64 -11.02 -0.93 4.63
N GLY A 65 -10.03 -0.85 3.75
CA GLY A 65 -8.70 -1.41 4.00
C GLY A 65 -8.55 -2.83 3.47
N TRP A 66 -7.30 -3.28 3.43
CA TRP A 66 -6.92 -4.62 2.99
C TRP A 66 -6.88 -5.58 4.19
N PRO A 67 -7.35 -6.84 4.07
CA PRO A 67 -7.23 -7.81 5.15
C PRO A 67 -5.76 -7.98 5.57
N ASP A 68 -5.50 -7.99 6.88
CA ASP A 68 -4.13 -8.05 7.40
C ASP A 68 -3.44 -9.40 7.08
N ASP A 69 -4.21 -10.46 6.97
CA ASP A 69 -3.76 -11.81 6.58
C ASP A 69 -3.45 -11.95 5.08
N GLU A 70 -3.79 -10.94 4.28
CA GLU A 70 -3.44 -10.85 2.86
C GLU A 70 -2.28 -9.85 2.59
N ILE A 71 -1.59 -9.40 3.64
CA ILE A 71 -0.36 -8.61 3.51
C ILE A 71 0.82 -9.53 3.30
N HIS A 72 1.47 -9.43 2.15
CA HIS A 72 2.57 -10.28 1.73
C HIS A 72 3.93 -9.58 1.75
N GLY A 73 3.94 -8.26 1.91
CA GLY A 73 5.15 -7.47 2.06
C GLY A 73 4.94 -6.28 2.99
N VAL A 74 5.91 -6.06 3.88
CA VAL A 74 5.95 -4.91 4.78
C VAL A 74 7.34 -4.29 4.65
N LEU A 75 7.41 -3.14 3.99
CA LEU A 75 8.66 -2.45 3.74
C LEU A 75 8.84 -1.33 4.75
N ASP A 76 9.94 -1.34 5.47
CA ASP A 76 10.33 -0.24 6.33
C ASP A 76 10.89 0.91 5.48
N VAL A 77 10.22 2.05 5.49
CA VAL A 77 10.60 3.27 4.79
C VAL A 77 10.87 4.42 5.76
N SER A 78 11.14 4.11 7.02
CA SER A 78 11.40 5.09 8.08
C SER A 78 12.56 6.05 7.76
N GLU A 79 13.60 5.58 7.09
CA GLU A 79 14.74 6.41 6.69
C GLU A 79 14.39 7.53 5.69
N VAL A 80 13.29 7.35 4.93
CA VAL A 80 12.83 8.30 3.92
C VAL A 80 11.46 8.90 4.24
N VAL A 81 10.97 8.70 5.47
CA VAL A 81 9.62 9.11 5.87
C VAL A 81 9.38 10.61 5.75
N ASP A 82 10.39 11.43 5.98
CA ASP A 82 10.31 12.88 5.83
C ASP A 82 10.06 13.28 4.37
N THR A 83 10.83 12.69 3.46
CA THR A 83 10.64 12.90 2.01
C THR A 83 9.27 12.41 1.56
N LYS A 84 8.82 11.26 2.06
CA LYS A 84 7.47 10.72 1.79
C LYS A 84 6.39 11.66 2.29
N TRP A 85 6.52 12.19 3.52
CA TRP A 85 5.59 13.16 4.08
C TRP A 85 5.50 14.44 3.24
N GLU A 86 6.65 14.99 2.83
CA GLU A 86 6.69 16.15 1.94
C GLU A 86 6.03 15.88 0.60
N ALA A 87 6.29 14.70 -0.01
CA ALA A 87 5.69 14.31 -1.28
C ALA A 87 4.16 14.21 -1.17
N LEU A 88 3.63 13.57 -0.12
CA LEU A 88 2.19 13.49 0.13
C LEU A 88 1.55 14.89 0.22
N ASN A 89 2.19 15.82 0.91
CA ASN A 89 1.69 17.18 1.08
C ASN A 89 1.75 18.03 -0.22
N LYS A 90 2.45 17.58 -1.28
CA LYS A 90 2.37 18.19 -2.61
C LYS A 90 1.06 17.86 -3.33
N HIS A 91 0.39 16.78 -2.97
CA HIS A 91 -0.91 16.37 -3.52
C HIS A 91 -2.07 17.11 -2.84
N LYS A 92 -2.09 18.44 -2.94
CA LYS A 92 -3.01 19.33 -2.21
C LYS A 92 -4.49 19.04 -2.40
N THR A 93 -4.88 18.46 -3.54
CA THR A 93 -6.29 18.12 -3.84
C THR A 93 -6.74 16.83 -3.15
N GLN A 94 -5.82 15.98 -2.76
CA GLN A 94 -6.09 14.68 -2.12
C GLN A 94 -5.62 14.67 -0.67
N PHE A 95 -4.56 15.42 -0.36
CA PHE A 95 -3.92 15.51 0.94
C PHE A 95 -4.05 16.95 1.50
N GLY A 96 -5.30 17.45 1.52
CA GLY A 96 -5.65 18.78 2.03
C GLY A 96 -5.70 18.84 3.56
N PRO A 97 -6.01 20.02 4.13
CA PRO A 97 -6.02 20.23 5.58
C PRO A 97 -7.00 19.30 6.33
N ASP A 98 -8.09 18.90 5.66
CA ASP A 98 -9.10 18.00 6.24
C ASP A 98 -8.75 16.51 6.11
N ASN A 99 -7.57 16.18 5.57
CA ASN A 99 -7.11 14.80 5.47
C ASN A 99 -6.84 14.23 6.87
N LEU A 100 -7.18 12.95 7.07
CA LEU A 100 -7.06 12.27 8.36
C LEU A 100 -5.65 12.35 8.95
N PHE A 101 -4.61 12.22 8.13
CA PHE A 101 -3.22 12.32 8.57
C PHE A 101 -2.83 13.73 9.06
N ASN A 102 -3.54 14.79 8.61
CA ASN A 102 -3.32 16.15 9.06
C ASN A 102 -4.08 16.48 10.36
N ARG A 103 -4.94 15.57 10.84
CA ARG A 103 -5.71 15.70 12.08
C ARG A 103 -4.97 15.16 13.31
N ILE A 104 -3.85 14.49 13.12
CA ILE A 104 -2.98 13.97 14.20
C ILE A 104 -1.62 14.68 14.19
N PRO A 105 -0.86 14.65 15.29
CA PRO A 105 0.49 15.19 15.33
C PRO A 105 1.35 14.63 14.20
N VAL A 106 2.16 15.49 13.56
CA VAL A 106 2.97 15.11 12.38
C VAL A 106 3.84 13.88 12.65
N GLU A 107 4.45 13.78 13.82
CA GLU A 107 5.29 12.63 14.17
C GLU A 107 4.49 11.33 14.27
N SER A 108 3.25 11.41 14.78
CA SER A 108 2.33 10.27 14.78
C SER A 108 1.91 9.87 13.36
N ALA A 109 1.63 10.85 12.50
CA ALA A 109 1.32 10.61 11.09
C ALA A 109 2.51 9.94 10.38
N LYS A 110 3.74 10.44 10.59
CA LYS A 110 4.96 9.84 10.03
C LYS A 110 5.16 8.40 10.49
N THR A 111 4.91 8.11 11.78
CA THR A 111 4.98 6.73 12.30
C THR A 111 4.02 5.79 11.57
N LEU A 112 2.80 6.26 11.22
CA LEU A 112 1.83 5.45 10.47
C LEU A 112 2.26 5.18 9.02
N ILE A 113 2.95 6.13 8.39
CA ILE A 113 3.39 6.01 7.00
C ILE A 113 4.84 5.52 6.85
N ALA A 114 5.52 5.21 7.96
CA ALA A 114 6.88 4.68 7.94
C ALA A 114 6.99 3.26 7.36
N GLN A 115 5.86 2.62 7.09
CA GLN A 115 5.79 1.32 6.44
C GLN A 115 4.98 1.41 5.15
N GLU A 116 5.39 0.64 4.15
CA GLU A 116 4.62 0.35 2.95
C GLU A 116 4.12 -1.08 3.01
N TYR A 117 2.86 -1.28 2.64
CA TYR A 117 2.23 -2.59 2.70
C TYR A 117 1.87 -3.06 1.29
N LEU A 118 2.19 -4.32 1.01
CA LEU A 118 2.03 -4.92 -0.30
C LEU A 118 1.19 -6.20 -0.22
N GLY A 119 0.15 -6.26 -1.03
CA GLY A 119 -0.58 -7.49 -1.33
C GLY A 119 -0.06 -8.09 -2.64
N GLN A 120 0.45 -9.32 -2.63
CA GLN A 120 0.92 -9.96 -3.86
C GLN A 120 -0.26 -10.43 -4.71
N ALA A 121 -0.37 -9.88 -5.91
CA ALA A 121 -1.44 -10.19 -6.85
C ALA A 121 -1.10 -11.36 -7.77
N ALA A 122 0.17 -11.50 -8.14
CA ALA A 122 0.66 -12.59 -8.99
C ALA A 122 2.18 -12.81 -8.84
N PRO A 123 2.68 -14.07 -8.96
CA PRO A 123 1.89 -15.29 -8.87
C PRO A 123 1.22 -15.42 -7.50
N ARG A 124 0.34 -16.40 -7.32
CA ARG A 124 -0.26 -16.63 -6.00
C ARG A 124 0.85 -16.81 -4.97
N PRO A 125 0.87 -16.02 -3.88
CA PRO A 125 1.92 -16.12 -2.88
C PRO A 125 1.86 -17.47 -2.16
N PRO A 126 3.00 -17.99 -1.65
CA PRO A 126 2.99 -19.06 -0.69
C PRO A 126 2.18 -18.69 0.55
N VAL A 127 1.69 -19.67 1.28
CA VAL A 127 0.97 -19.45 2.55
C VAL A 127 1.98 -18.93 3.58
N ASP A 128 1.55 -17.97 4.41
CA ASP A 128 2.31 -17.41 5.53
C ASP A 128 3.65 -16.73 5.15
N VAL A 129 3.72 -16.11 3.97
CA VAL A 129 4.89 -15.34 3.56
C VAL A 129 4.69 -13.84 3.84
N ALA A 130 5.68 -13.24 4.52
CA ALA A 130 5.81 -11.80 4.67
C ALA A 130 7.22 -11.39 4.21
N TYR A 131 7.29 -10.66 3.09
CA TYR A 131 8.56 -10.14 2.56
C TYR A 131 8.92 -8.81 3.22
N SER A 132 10.19 -8.62 3.52
CA SER A 132 10.77 -7.34 3.97
C SER A 132 11.36 -6.51 2.81
N ASP A 133 11.53 -7.15 1.65
CA ASP A 133 12.04 -6.56 0.41
C ASP A 133 11.24 -7.11 -0.78
N VAL A 134 10.97 -6.25 -1.78
CA VAL A 134 10.22 -6.63 -2.99
C VAL A 134 10.95 -7.67 -3.85
N PHE A 135 12.27 -7.78 -3.71
CA PHE A 135 13.12 -8.73 -4.42
C PHE A 135 13.41 -10.01 -3.64
N GLU A 136 13.03 -10.07 -2.37
CA GLU A 136 13.28 -11.23 -1.51
C GLU A 136 12.73 -12.52 -2.14
N GLY A 137 13.59 -13.54 -2.25
CA GLY A 137 13.24 -14.83 -2.88
C GLY A 137 13.03 -14.77 -4.40
N LEU A 138 13.51 -13.72 -5.07
CA LEU A 138 13.56 -13.65 -6.54
C LEU A 138 14.93 -14.08 -7.12
N ASP A 139 15.83 -14.52 -6.26
CA ASP A 139 17.19 -14.87 -6.63
C ASP A 139 17.20 -16.00 -7.66
N SER A 140 17.78 -15.65 -8.82
CA SER A 140 18.16 -16.44 -9.99
C SER A 140 17.05 -16.94 -10.90
#